data_e8d2333e14c8efb7d86a92cf26dd8a80
#
_entry.id   e8d2333e14c8efb7d86a92cf26dd8a80
#
_cell.length_a   1.000
_cell.length_b   1.000
_cell.length_c   1.000
_cell.angle_alpha   90.00
_cell.angle_beta   90.00
_cell.angle_gamma   90.00
#
_symmetry.space_group_name_H-M   'P 1'
#
loop_
_entity.id
_entity.type
_entity.pdbx_description
1 polymer ?
#
loop_
_entity_poly.entity_id
_entity_poly.type
_entity_poly.pdbx_seq_one_letter_code
_entity_poly.pdbx_strand_id
1 'polypeptide(L)'
;MSQNSIETININGNRLYTEHYKLYENRPTIVFLHDNLGCVQLWRDFPQKLAESAQCNILMYDRLGYGKSDPMPTYERPTNYLELEADVLNDLLTALEIDNIILFGHSDGATIALHSANKYPERIKAVIVEAAHIFVEEVTLKGIYEAIEAYENTNLAERLAKYHGNKVDTLFKAWTKTWTRADYRNWNIEHILPEIFCPLLFIQGETDEYGTLEQVEKTISQVSGKAEKFIIPNVGHTPHKEAPEVVLEKSIEYIENLMKE
;
A
#
# COMPACT_ATOMS: atom_id res chain seq x y z
N MET A 1 26.78 -3.97 -11.32
CA MET A 1 25.89 -4.67 -12.30
C MET A 1 24.51 -4.71 -11.69
N SER A 2 23.50 -4.18 -12.39
CA SER A 2 22.10 -4.24 -11.91
C SER A 2 21.69 -5.71 -11.77
N GLN A 3 21.36 -6.13 -10.55
CA GLN A 3 20.88 -7.48 -10.29
C GLN A 3 19.36 -7.41 -10.10
N ASN A 4 18.63 -7.76 -11.14
CA ASN A 4 17.18 -7.84 -11.08
C ASN A 4 16.78 -9.27 -10.75
N SER A 5 15.91 -9.47 -9.76
CA SER A 5 15.31 -10.77 -9.46
C SER A 5 13.80 -10.69 -9.55
N ILE A 6 13.21 -11.65 -10.27
CA ILE A 6 11.79 -11.94 -10.27
C ILE A 6 11.66 -13.35 -9.74
N GLU A 7 11.18 -13.47 -8.53
CA GLU A 7 11.22 -14.75 -7.82
C GLU A 7 10.05 -14.91 -6.85
N THR A 8 9.95 -16.06 -6.27
CA THR A 8 8.97 -16.36 -5.24
C THR A 8 9.70 -16.69 -3.94
N ILE A 9 9.47 -15.90 -2.91
CA ILE A 9 10.10 -16.02 -1.60
C ILE A 9 9.14 -16.75 -0.65
N ASN A 10 9.66 -17.72 0.11
CA ASN A 10 8.87 -18.38 1.16
C ASN A 10 8.94 -17.57 2.45
N ILE A 11 7.81 -17.05 2.88
CA ILE A 11 7.64 -16.34 4.14
C ILE A 11 6.59 -17.08 4.97
N ASN A 12 7.00 -17.61 6.12
CA ASN A 12 6.13 -18.30 7.07
C ASN A 12 5.32 -19.47 6.42
N GLY A 13 5.94 -20.18 5.46
CA GLY A 13 5.31 -21.29 4.75
C GLY A 13 4.47 -20.91 3.53
N ASN A 14 4.32 -19.62 3.24
CA ASN A 14 3.59 -19.11 2.07
C ASN A 14 4.58 -18.55 1.04
N ARG A 15 4.32 -18.79 -0.24
CA ARG A 15 5.12 -18.27 -1.34
C ARG A 15 4.59 -16.94 -1.80
N LEU A 16 5.40 -15.89 -1.67
CA LEU A 16 5.09 -14.53 -2.10
C LEU A 16 5.87 -14.21 -3.38
N TYR A 17 5.16 -13.80 -4.42
CA TYR A 17 5.77 -13.32 -5.66
C TYR A 17 6.40 -11.95 -5.45
N THR A 18 7.64 -11.78 -5.89
CA THR A 18 8.41 -10.54 -5.74
C THR A 18 9.08 -10.13 -7.04
N GLU A 19 9.20 -8.83 -7.25
CA GLU A 19 10.05 -8.20 -8.26
C GLU A 19 10.98 -7.21 -7.58
N HIS A 20 12.29 -7.50 -7.60
CA HIS A 20 13.31 -6.66 -6.99
C HIS A 20 14.30 -6.20 -8.05
N TYR A 21 14.44 -4.88 -8.19
CA TYR A 21 15.33 -4.23 -9.16
C TYR A 21 16.38 -3.40 -8.42
N LYS A 22 17.62 -3.91 -8.36
CA LYS A 22 18.79 -3.20 -7.84
C LYS A 22 19.41 -2.34 -8.94
N LEU A 23 18.92 -1.13 -9.07
CA LEU A 23 19.32 -0.19 -10.15
C LEU A 23 20.54 0.64 -9.75
N TYR A 24 20.68 0.96 -8.47
CA TYR A 24 21.68 1.89 -7.95
C TYR A 24 22.33 1.35 -6.69
N GLU A 25 23.66 1.48 -6.58
CA GLU A 25 24.41 1.14 -5.37
C GLU A 25 24.22 2.22 -4.31
N ASN A 26 24.15 1.82 -3.05
CA ASN A 26 24.02 2.72 -1.88
C ASN A 26 22.83 3.69 -1.93
N ARG A 27 21.77 3.33 -2.64
CA ARG A 27 20.52 4.10 -2.72
C ARG A 27 19.39 3.35 -2.03
N PRO A 28 18.38 4.07 -1.49
CA PRO A 28 17.24 3.40 -0.85
C PRO A 28 16.45 2.55 -1.83
N THR A 29 15.70 1.61 -1.27
CA THR A 29 14.72 0.82 -2.02
C THR A 29 13.32 1.37 -1.77
N ILE A 30 12.61 1.75 -2.83
CA ILE A 30 11.18 2.03 -2.74
C ILE A 30 10.44 0.71 -2.76
N VAL A 31 9.68 0.45 -1.71
CA VAL A 31 8.84 -0.74 -1.57
C VAL A 31 7.40 -0.37 -1.85
N PHE A 32 6.80 -0.94 -2.90
CA PHE A 32 5.43 -0.66 -3.31
C PHE A 32 4.45 -1.65 -2.69
N LEU A 33 3.46 -1.12 -1.97
CA LEU A 33 2.44 -1.87 -1.25
C LEU A 33 1.07 -1.63 -1.88
N HIS A 34 0.52 -2.64 -2.54
CA HIS A 34 -0.72 -2.55 -3.30
C HIS A 34 -1.98 -2.53 -2.42
N ASP A 35 -3.08 -2.04 -2.98
CA ASP A 35 -4.43 -2.00 -2.41
C ASP A 35 -5.11 -3.37 -2.30
N ASN A 36 -6.38 -3.39 -1.86
CA ASN A 36 -7.17 -4.61 -1.65
C ASN A 36 -7.50 -5.40 -2.93
N LEU A 37 -7.54 -4.76 -4.07
CA LEU A 37 -7.79 -5.42 -5.36
C LEU A 37 -6.57 -5.32 -6.28
N GLY A 38 -5.45 -4.86 -5.73
CA GLY A 38 -4.20 -4.63 -6.41
C GLY A 38 -3.29 -5.83 -6.47
N CYS A 39 -2.24 -5.68 -7.25
CA CYS A 39 -1.11 -6.59 -7.35
C CYS A 39 0.07 -5.88 -8.02
N VAL A 40 1.25 -6.51 -8.05
CA VAL A 40 2.45 -5.98 -8.72
C VAL A 40 2.13 -5.49 -10.15
N GLN A 41 1.43 -6.29 -10.93
CA GLN A 41 1.14 -5.97 -12.32
C GLN A 41 0.28 -4.72 -12.50
N LEU A 42 -0.53 -4.35 -11.50
CA LEU A 42 -1.44 -3.20 -11.57
C LEU A 42 -0.76 -1.85 -11.30
N TRP A 43 0.46 -1.84 -10.80
CA TRP A 43 1.29 -0.64 -10.72
C TRP A 43 1.77 -0.16 -12.10
N ARG A 44 1.78 -1.05 -13.11
CA ARG A 44 2.25 -0.79 -14.48
C ARG A 44 3.69 -0.26 -14.46
N ASP A 45 3.97 0.87 -15.14
CA ASP A 45 5.28 1.50 -15.26
C ASP A 45 5.57 2.57 -14.19
N PHE A 46 4.61 2.83 -13.31
CA PHE A 46 4.75 3.86 -12.26
C PHE A 46 5.95 3.62 -11.34
N PRO A 47 6.22 2.40 -10.80
CA PRO A 47 7.37 2.12 -9.96
C PRO A 47 8.71 2.38 -10.66
N GLN A 48 8.83 1.97 -11.92
CA GLN A 48 10.05 2.15 -12.70
C GLN A 48 10.31 3.64 -12.96
N LYS A 49 9.30 4.39 -13.39
CA LYS A 49 9.41 5.85 -13.63
C LYS A 49 9.82 6.59 -12.36
N LEU A 50 9.20 6.28 -11.22
CA LEU A 50 9.54 6.91 -9.95
C LEU A 50 10.98 6.58 -9.53
N ALA A 51 11.34 5.31 -9.56
CA ALA A 51 12.66 4.87 -9.12
C ALA A 51 13.79 5.37 -10.01
N GLU A 52 13.62 5.37 -11.33
CA GLU A 52 14.61 5.91 -12.26
C GLU A 52 14.83 7.41 -12.03
N SER A 53 13.75 8.19 -11.88
CA SER A 53 13.83 9.63 -11.66
C SER A 53 14.43 9.98 -10.29
N ALA A 54 14.05 9.27 -9.23
CA ALA A 54 14.54 9.47 -7.87
C ALA A 54 15.87 8.74 -7.59
N GLN A 55 16.41 7.99 -8.55
CA GLN A 55 17.61 7.15 -8.42
C GLN A 55 17.52 6.18 -7.22
N CYS A 56 16.43 5.43 -7.14
CA CYS A 56 16.17 4.45 -6.10
C CYS A 56 16.07 3.03 -6.66
N ASN A 57 16.21 2.04 -5.80
CA ASN A 57 15.91 0.66 -6.11
C ASN A 57 14.41 0.39 -5.95
N ILE A 58 13.92 -0.76 -6.43
CA ILE A 58 12.49 -1.11 -6.39
C ILE A 58 12.33 -2.48 -5.75
N LEU A 59 11.36 -2.60 -4.84
CA LEU A 59 10.78 -3.87 -4.44
C LEU A 59 9.26 -3.77 -4.61
N MET A 60 8.70 -4.72 -5.33
CA MET A 60 7.26 -4.96 -5.41
C MET A 60 6.97 -6.40 -5.02
N TYR A 61 5.87 -6.66 -4.35
CA TYR A 61 5.43 -8.02 -4.08
C TYR A 61 3.91 -8.13 -4.09
N ASP A 62 3.42 -9.30 -4.43
CA ASP A 62 2.02 -9.64 -4.28
C ASP A 62 1.81 -10.19 -2.85
N ARG A 63 0.90 -9.58 -2.07
CA ARG A 63 0.52 -10.10 -0.75
C ARG A 63 -0.12 -11.49 -0.88
N LEU A 64 -0.16 -12.25 0.20
CA LEU A 64 -0.81 -13.57 0.22
C LEU A 64 -2.27 -13.47 -0.25
N GLY A 65 -2.65 -14.31 -1.22
CA GLY A 65 -3.96 -14.30 -1.85
C GLY A 65 -4.10 -13.41 -3.06
N TYR A 66 -3.08 -12.59 -3.38
CA TYR A 66 -3.11 -11.65 -4.49
C TYR A 66 -2.20 -12.08 -5.65
N GLY A 67 -2.41 -11.49 -6.82
CA GLY A 67 -1.54 -11.64 -7.99
C GLY A 67 -1.05 -13.06 -8.24
N LYS A 68 0.26 -13.24 -8.20
CA LYS A 68 0.95 -14.52 -8.43
C LYS A 68 1.38 -15.23 -7.12
N SER A 69 1.12 -14.63 -5.96
CA SER A 69 1.37 -15.26 -4.65
C SER A 69 0.41 -16.43 -4.37
N ASP A 70 0.78 -17.26 -3.40
CA ASP A 70 -0.07 -18.37 -2.96
C ASP A 70 -1.47 -17.89 -2.54
N PRO A 71 -2.50 -18.71 -2.66
CA PRO A 71 -3.84 -18.38 -2.23
C PRO A 71 -3.89 -18.25 -0.70
N MET A 72 -4.68 -17.32 -0.19
CA MET A 72 -4.99 -17.31 1.23
C MET A 72 -5.89 -18.49 1.60
N PRO A 73 -5.71 -19.11 2.77
CA PRO A 73 -6.44 -20.33 3.15
C PRO A 73 -7.94 -20.09 3.40
N THR A 74 -8.30 -18.86 3.79
CA THR A 74 -9.68 -18.44 4.06
C THR A 74 -9.82 -16.95 3.75
N TYR A 75 -11.05 -16.50 3.50
CA TYR A 75 -11.38 -15.07 3.41
C TYR A 75 -11.54 -14.40 4.78
N GLU A 76 -11.61 -15.16 5.87
CA GLU A 76 -11.73 -14.60 7.21
C GLU A 76 -10.40 -13.98 7.64
N ARG A 77 -10.48 -12.71 8.07
CA ARG A 77 -9.32 -11.94 8.55
C ARG A 77 -9.56 -11.46 9.99
N PRO A 78 -8.53 -11.46 10.84
CA PRO A 78 -8.62 -10.80 12.14
C PRO A 78 -8.73 -9.27 11.96
N THR A 79 -9.18 -8.58 13.00
CA THR A 79 -9.33 -7.12 12.96
C THR A 79 -8.01 -6.36 12.80
N ASN A 80 -6.90 -6.97 13.18
CA ASN A 80 -5.54 -6.44 13.04
C ASN A 80 -4.78 -6.96 11.82
N TYR A 81 -5.48 -7.41 10.76
CA TYR A 81 -4.81 -8.03 9.61
C TYR A 81 -3.79 -7.11 8.92
N LEU A 82 -4.03 -5.79 8.89
CA LEU A 82 -3.10 -4.82 8.31
C LEU A 82 -1.81 -4.69 9.12
N GLU A 83 -1.91 -4.81 10.43
CA GLU A 83 -0.74 -4.89 11.31
C GLU A 83 0.06 -6.17 11.07
N LEU A 84 -0.62 -7.32 10.91
CA LEU A 84 0.04 -8.60 10.60
C LEU A 84 0.70 -8.60 9.22
N GLU A 85 0.13 -7.91 8.24
CA GLU A 85 0.77 -7.71 6.92
C GLU A 85 2.06 -6.89 7.02
N ALA A 86 2.17 -5.95 7.98
CA ALA A 86 3.43 -5.25 8.26
C ALA A 86 4.51 -6.20 8.82
N ASP A 87 4.13 -7.20 9.61
CA ASP A 87 5.06 -8.25 10.06
C ASP A 87 5.54 -9.13 8.89
N VAL A 88 4.62 -9.51 8.00
CA VAL A 88 4.96 -10.26 6.77
C VAL A 88 5.91 -9.46 5.88
N LEU A 89 5.68 -8.15 5.74
CA LEU A 89 6.60 -7.26 5.00
C LEU A 89 7.98 -7.26 5.65
N ASN A 90 8.07 -7.11 6.97
CA ASN A 90 9.36 -7.13 7.67
C ASN A 90 10.11 -8.46 7.51
N ASP A 91 9.41 -9.59 7.56
CA ASP A 91 9.99 -10.91 7.30
C ASP A 91 10.52 -11.03 5.87
N LEU A 92 9.76 -10.51 4.88
CA LEU A 92 10.18 -10.46 3.48
C LEU A 92 11.44 -9.62 3.29
N LEU A 93 11.47 -8.42 3.88
CA LEU A 93 12.63 -7.52 3.82
C LEU A 93 13.87 -8.14 4.46
N THR A 94 13.68 -8.90 5.55
CA THR A 94 14.76 -9.64 6.22
C THR A 94 15.28 -10.77 5.33
N ALA A 95 14.39 -11.53 4.70
CA ALA A 95 14.77 -12.61 3.79
C ALA A 95 15.53 -12.12 2.54
N LEU A 96 15.22 -10.90 2.09
CA LEU A 96 15.88 -10.25 0.94
C LEU A 96 17.10 -9.40 1.32
N GLU A 97 17.42 -9.28 2.61
CA GLU A 97 18.50 -8.44 3.13
C GLU A 97 18.37 -6.98 2.68
N ILE A 98 17.14 -6.43 2.72
CA ILE A 98 16.85 -5.06 2.31
C ILE A 98 16.64 -4.19 3.55
N ASP A 99 17.51 -3.19 3.70
CA ASP A 99 17.41 -2.10 4.64
C ASP A 99 17.41 -0.75 3.88
N ASN A 100 17.22 0.35 4.56
CA ASN A 100 17.19 1.69 3.95
C ASN A 100 16.00 1.85 2.97
N ILE A 101 14.80 1.87 3.51
CA ILE A 101 13.55 1.69 2.79
C ILE A 101 12.73 2.98 2.77
N ILE A 102 12.16 3.29 1.61
CA ILE A 102 11.05 4.23 1.45
C ILE A 102 9.82 3.39 1.12
N LEU A 103 8.76 3.48 1.91
CA LEU A 103 7.50 2.79 1.61
C LEU A 103 6.63 3.69 0.72
N PHE A 104 6.09 3.12 -0.34
CA PHE A 104 5.03 3.72 -1.16
C PHE A 104 3.81 2.80 -1.10
N GLY A 105 2.79 3.18 -0.34
CA GLY A 105 1.59 2.37 -0.15
C GLY A 105 0.35 3.03 -0.70
N HIS A 106 -0.55 2.23 -1.30
CA HIS A 106 -1.88 2.66 -1.72
C HIS A 106 -2.97 1.92 -0.94
N SER A 107 -3.96 2.65 -0.41
CA SER A 107 -5.13 2.11 0.30
C SER A 107 -4.73 1.18 1.46
N ASP A 108 -5.10 -0.11 1.47
CA ASP A 108 -4.58 -1.10 2.45
C ASP A 108 -3.05 -1.07 2.54
N GLY A 109 -2.36 -0.98 1.39
CA GLY A 109 -0.90 -0.89 1.36
C GLY A 109 -0.37 0.36 2.05
N ALA A 110 -1.10 1.47 1.99
CA ALA A 110 -0.76 2.70 2.70
C ALA A 110 -0.92 2.54 4.23
N THR A 111 -1.99 1.88 4.67
CA THR A 111 -2.19 1.56 6.09
C THR A 111 -1.13 0.56 6.59
N ILE A 112 -0.75 -0.43 5.78
CA ILE A 112 0.37 -1.35 6.09
C ILE A 112 1.67 -0.57 6.24
N ALA A 113 1.92 0.44 5.39
CA ALA A 113 3.10 1.30 5.49
C ALA A 113 3.14 2.07 6.81
N LEU A 114 2.00 2.59 7.29
CA LEU A 114 1.91 3.24 8.61
C LEU A 114 2.22 2.27 9.75
N HIS A 115 1.65 1.05 9.74
CA HIS A 115 1.98 0.02 10.71
C HIS A 115 3.47 -0.37 10.67
N SER A 116 4.05 -0.49 9.48
CA SER A 116 5.47 -0.81 9.31
C SER A 116 6.37 0.28 9.88
N ALA A 117 6.05 1.55 9.64
CA ALA A 117 6.80 2.69 10.17
C ALA A 117 6.75 2.77 11.71
N ASN A 118 5.62 2.40 12.31
CA ASN A 118 5.47 2.29 13.75
C ASN A 118 6.26 1.10 14.34
N LYS A 119 6.15 -0.08 13.75
CA LYS A 119 6.71 -1.33 14.31
C LYS A 119 8.20 -1.50 14.03
N TYR A 120 8.69 -0.99 12.90
CA TYR A 120 10.05 -1.22 12.40
C TYR A 120 10.75 0.09 11.98
N PRO A 121 10.79 1.13 12.86
CA PRO A 121 11.26 2.47 12.52
C PRO A 121 12.72 2.50 12.05
N GLU A 122 13.56 1.58 12.51
CA GLU A 122 14.99 1.53 12.15
C GLU A 122 15.25 1.27 10.67
N ARG A 123 14.31 0.61 9.99
CA ARG A 123 14.41 0.28 8.56
C ARG A 123 13.80 1.33 7.65
N ILE A 124 12.80 2.07 8.16
CA ILE A 124 11.95 2.94 7.34
C ILE A 124 12.47 4.37 7.37
N LYS A 125 13.04 4.81 6.27
CA LYS A 125 13.53 6.20 6.10
C LYS A 125 12.42 7.21 5.93
N ALA A 126 11.39 6.83 5.17
CA ALA A 126 10.25 7.69 4.88
C ALA A 126 9.05 6.87 4.40
N VAL A 127 7.88 7.46 4.48
CA VAL A 127 6.63 6.85 4.02
C VAL A 127 5.93 7.81 3.06
N ILE A 128 5.49 7.29 1.92
CA ILE A 128 4.55 7.92 1.01
C ILE A 128 3.28 7.08 1.07
N VAL A 129 2.20 7.65 1.57
CA VAL A 129 0.89 6.99 1.64
C VAL A 129 -0.07 7.66 0.69
N GLU A 130 -0.78 6.85 -0.08
CA GLU A 130 -1.80 7.27 -1.01
C GLU A 130 -3.14 6.67 -0.60
N ALA A 131 -4.11 7.52 -0.27
CA ALA A 131 -5.45 7.13 0.14
C ALA A 131 -5.48 6.14 1.33
N ALA A 132 -4.67 6.39 2.36
CA ALA A 132 -4.60 5.55 3.55
C ALA A 132 -5.87 5.68 4.41
N HIS A 133 -6.23 4.58 5.08
CA HIS A 133 -7.27 4.56 6.10
C HIS A 133 -6.66 4.37 7.47
N ILE A 134 -7.09 5.19 8.43
CA ILE A 134 -6.71 5.06 9.85
C ILE A 134 -7.92 4.77 10.75
N PHE A 135 -9.12 4.88 10.21
CA PHE A 135 -10.40 4.47 10.82
C PHE A 135 -11.47 4.22 9.75
N VAL A 136 -12.58 3.59 10.14
CA VAL A 136 -13.71 3.31 9.25
C VAL A 136 -14.67 4.50 9.21
N GLU A 137 -15.05 4.93 8.00
CA GLU A 137 -16.04 5.98 7.76
C GLU A 137 -17.31 5.44 7.06
N GLU A 138 -18.38 6.18 7.08
CA GLU A 138 -19.60 5.85 6.33
C GLU A 138 -19.36 5.86 4.82
N VAL A 139 -18.53 6.79 4.32
CA VAL A 139 -18.16 6.84 2.90
C VAL A 139 -17.41 5.58 2.49
N THR A 140 -16.51 5.06 3.34
CA THR A 140 -15.79 3.80 3.12
C THR A 140 -16.76 2.64 2.93
N LEU A 141 -17.72 2.50 3.84
CA LEU A 141 -18.72 1.43 3.77
C LEU A 141 -19.61 1.56 2.54
N LYS A 142 -20.01 2.77 2.19
CA LYS A 142 -20.80 3.04 0.99
C LYS A 142 -20.04 2.59 -0.27
N GLY A 143 -18.78 2.99 -0.42
CA GLY A 143 -17.93 2.57 -1.55
C GLY A 143 -17.77 1.05 -1.62
N ILE A 144 -17.62 0.38 -0.47
CA ILE A 144 -17.53 -1.09 -0.42
C ILE A 144 -18.85 -1.75 -0.84
N TYR A 145 -20.01 -1.24 -0.43
CA TYR A 145 -21.30 -1.77 -0.87
C TYR A 145 -21.50 -1.57 -2.38
N GLU A 146 -21.11 -0.41 -2.93
CA GLU A 146 -21.11 -0.18 -4.38
C GLU A 146 -20.18 -1.14 -5.12
N ALA A 147 -19.01 -1.47 -4.56
CA ALA A 147 -18.12 -2.46 -5.12
C ALA A 147 -18.71 -3.88 -5.09
N ILE A 148 -19.47 -4.24 -4.03
CA ILE A 148 -20.19 -5.53 -3.94
C ILE A 148 -21.25 -5.61 -5.06
N GLU A 149 -22.04 -4.56 -5.24
CA GLU A 149 -23.04 -4.49 -6.31
C GLU A 149 -22.37 -4.60 -7.69
N ALA A 150 -21.24 -3.91 -7.89
CA ALA A 150 -20.49 -3.99 -9.15
C ALA A 150 -19.94 -5.41 -9.39
N TYR A 151 -19.45 -6.08 -8.34
CA TYR A 151 -18.95 -7.45 -8.44
C TYR A 151 -20.04 -8.44 -8.85
N GLU A 152 -21.25 -8.29 -8.32
CA GLU A 152 -22.39 -9.16 -8.59
C GLU A 152 -23.07 -8.89 -9.95
N ASN A 153 -23.09 -7.62 -10.39
CA ASN A 153 -23.91 -7.18 -11.51
C ASN A 153 -23.13 -6.75 -12.75
N THR A 154 -21.78 -6.78 -12.72
CA THR A 154 -20.93 -6.41 -13.85
C THR A 154 -19.86 -7.46 -14.12
N ASN A 155 -18.97 -7.20 -15.09
CA ASN A 155 -17.82 -8.06 -15.38
C ASN A 155 -16.61 -7.82 -14.48
N LEU A 156 -16.79 -7.21 -13.30
CA LEU A 156 -15.68 -6.88 -12.38
C LEU A 156 -14.91 -8.14 -11.96
N ALA A 157 -15.61 -9.23 -11.62
CA ALA A 157 -14.99 -10.50 -11.25
C ALA A 157 -14.08 -11.04 -12.37
N GLU A 158 -14.53 -11.01 -13.62
CA GLU A 158 -13.76 -11.46 -14.79
C GLU A 158 -12.51 -10.57 -15.03
N ARG A 159 -12.66 -9.27 -14.83
CA ARG A 159 -11.54 -8.31 -14.95
C ARG A 159 -10.47 -8.57 -13.90
N LEU A 160 -10.87 -8.81 -12.65
CA LEU A 160 -9.97 -9.15 -11.53
C LEU A 160 -9.31 -10.52 -11.74
N ALA A 161 -10.03 -11.49 -12.30
CA ALA A 161 -9.49 -12.83 -12.58
C ALA A 161 -8.30 -12.82 -13.54
N LYS A 162 -8.16 -11.80 -14.41
CA LYS A 162 -6.98 -11.62 -15.26
C LYS A 162 -5.69 -11.47 -14.48
N TYR A 163 -5.77 -10.94 -13.25
CA TYR A 163 -4.62 -10.65 -12.39
C TYR A 163 -4.47 -11.67 -11.25
N HIS A 164 -5.59 -12.16 -10.70
CA HIS A 164 -5.61 -12.99 -9.50
C HIS A 164 -5.99 -14.46 -9.76
N GLY A 165 -6.39 -14.79 -11.00
CA GLY A 165 -6.81 -16.13 -11.36
C GLY A 165 -8.06 -16.58 -10.58
N ASN A 166 -8.04 -17.80 -10.07
CA ASN A 166 -9.14 -18.38 -9.30
C ASN A 166 -9.24 -17.88 -7.84
N LYS A 167 -8.36 -16.98 -7.41
CA LYS A 167 -8.35 -16.41 -6.05
C LYS A 167 -9.32 -15.25 -5.86
N VAL A 168 -9.91 -14.74 -6.94
CA VAL A 168 -10.73 -13.51 -6.95
C VAL A 168 -11.84 -13.54 -5.92
N ASP A 169 -12.61 -14.62 -5.87
CA ASP A 169 -13.75 -14.72 -4.94
C ASP A 169 -13.30 -14.66 -3.48
N THR A 170 -12.19 -15.35 -3.14
CA THR A 170 -11.63 -15.36 -1.79
C THR A 170 -11.09 -13.97 -1.41
N LEU A 171 -10.31 -13.34 -2.27
CA LEU A 171 -9.74 -12.03 -1.96
C LEU A 171 -10.81 -10.92 -1.88
N PHE A 172 -11.81 -10.96 -2.77
CA PHE A 172 -12.90 -9.99 -2.75
C PHE A 172 -13.75 -10.12 -1.48
N LYS A 173 -14.07 -11.35 -1.07
CA LYS A 173 -14.73 -11.62 0.21
C LYS A 173 -13.88 -11.24 1.41
N ALA A 174 -12.56 -11.50 1.35
CA ALA A 174 -11.64 -11.12 2.43
C ALA A 174 -11.65 -9.61 2.67
N TRP A 175 -11.72 -8.81 1.62
CA TRP A 175 -11.88 -7.37 1.75
C TRP A 175 -13.26 -6.99 2.26
N THR A 176 -14.30 -7.31 1.48
CA THR A 176 -15.64 -6.78 1.70
C THR A 176 -16.25 -7.28 3.02
N LYS A 177 -16.08 -8.58 3.36
CA LYS A 177 -16.61 -9.13 4.60
C LYS A 177 -15.88 -8.63 5.84
N THR A 178 -14.58 -8.33 5.74
CA THR A 178 -13.85 -7.74 6.87
C THR A 178 -14.34 -6.32 7.16
N TRP A 179 -14.37 -5.47 6.14
CA TRP A 179 -14.72 -4.07 6.33
C TRP A 179 -16.21 -3.82 6.67
N THR A 180 -17.12 -4.70 6.24
CA THR A 180 -18.55 -4.55 6.51
C THR A 180 -19.04 -5.27 7.77
N ARG A 181 -18.21 -6.05 8.45
CA ARG A 181 -18.62 -6.78 9.65
C ARG A 181 -18.66 -5.85 10.88
N ALA A 182 -19.55 -6.17 11.80
CA ALA A 182 -19.87 -5.28 12.93
C ALA A 182 -18.70 -5.00 13.88
N ASP A 183 -17.83 -5.99 14.12
CA ASP A 183 -16.66 -5.85 15.00
C ASP A 183 -15.52 -5.01 14.36
N TYR A 184 -15.54 -4.81 13.04
CA TYR A 184 -14.59 -3.94 12.33
C TYR A 184 -15.06 -2.49 12.27
N ARG A 185 -16.32 -2.21 12.59
CA ARG A 185 -16.92 -0.86 12.51
C ARG A 185 -16.18 0.19 13.31
N ASN A 186 -15.60 -0.19 14.44
CA ASN A 186 -14.84 0.68 15.33
C ASN A 186 -13.32 0.53 15.15
N TRP A 187 -12.88 -0.11 14.05
CA TRP A 187 -11.46 -0.22 13.76
C TRP A 187 -10.85 1.18 13.59
N ASN A 188 -9.76 1.40 14.30
CA ASN A 188 -9.06 2.68 14.35
C ASN A 188 -7.61 2.44 14.76
N ILE A 189 -6.67 3.08 14.08
CA ILE A 189 -5.25 2.98 14.33
C ILE A 189 -4.61 4.32 14.73
N GLU A 190 -5.39 5.33 15.06
CA GLU A 190 -4.85 6.65 15.47
C GLU A 190 -3.82 6.54 16.60
N HIS A 191 -3.97 5.53 17.46
CA HIS A 191 -3.07 5.29 18.60
C HIS A 191 -1.62 4.97 18.22
N ILE A 192 -1.34 4.53 16.98
CA ILE A 192 0.04 4.25 16.53
C ILE A 192 0.71 5.48 15.91
N LEU A 193 -0.05 6.48 15.47
CA LEU A 193 0.48 7.62 14.73
C LEU A 193 1.55 8.42 15.50
N PRO A 194 1.41 8.68 16.81
CA PRO A 194 2.45 9.38 17.58
C PRO A 194 3.81 8.66 17.62
N GLU A 195 3.84 7.38 17.31
CA GLU A 195 5.08 6.57 17.29
C GLU A 195 5.72 6.51 15.88
N ILE A 196 5.17 7.24 14.90
CA ILE A 196 5.75 7.36 13.56
C ILE A 196 6.64 8.60 13.53
N PHE A 197 7.96 8.37 13.49
CA PHE A 197 8.98 9.42 13.55
C PHE A 197 9.63 9.74 12.21
N CYS A 198 9.53 8.83 11.23
CA CYS A 198 10.08 9.08 9.91
C CYS A 198 9.24 10.13 9.14
N PRO A 199 9.85 10.85 8.18
CA PRO A 199 9.12 11.74 7.29
C PRO A 199 7.97 11.03 6.56
N LEU A 200 6.82 11.72 6.44
CA LEU A 200 5.60 11.20 5.83
C LEU A 200 5.03 12.17 4.79
N LEU A 201 4.75 11.68 3.58
CA LEU A 201 3.94 12.35 2.58
C LEU A 201 2.59 11.63 2.44
N PHE A 202 1.48 12.33 2.69
CA PHE A 202 0.14 11.83 2.47
C PHE A 202 -0.46 12.43 1.18
N ILE A 203 -0.70 11.58 0.19
CA ILE A 203 -1.33 11.92 -1.09
C ILE A 203 -2.80 11.48 -1.04
N GLN A 204 -3.72 12.37 -1.37
CA GLN A 204 -5.16 12.08 -1.36
C GLN A 204 -5.84 12.74 -2.56
N GLY A 205 -6.73 12.02 -3.23
CA GLY A 205 -7.67 12.62 -4.16
C GLY A 205 -8.77 13.37 -3.42
N GLU A 206 -9.11 14.58 -3.88
CA GLU A 206 -10.14 15.41 -3.25
C GLU A 206 -11.53 14.75 -3.25
N THR A 207 -11.80 13.92 -4.26
CA THR A 207 -13.10 13.25 -4.45
C THR A 207 -13.03 11.75 -4.19
N ASP A 208 -12.13 11.33 -3.31
CA ASP A 208 -11.98 9.91 -2.93
C ASP A 208 -13.30 9.35 -2.38
N GLU A 209 -13.77 8.28 -3.01
CA GLU A 209 -15.05 7.63 -2.70
C GLU A 209 -14.98 6.64 -1.53
N TYR A 210 -13.78 6.40 -0.97
CA TYR A 210 -13.57 5.50 0.17
C TYR A 210 -13.10 6.20 1.44
N GLY A 211 -12.51 7.39 1.36
CA GLY A 211 -11.98 8.10 2.52
C GLY A 211 -12.08 9.61 2.39
N THR A 212 -12.53 10.29 3.46
CA THR A 212 -12.57 11.75 3.47
C THR A 212 -11.20 12.36 3.79
N LEU A 213 -11.07 13.68 3.62
CA LEU A 213 -9.86 14.40 4.03
C LEU A 213 -9.59 14.33 5.54
N GLU A 214 -10.55 13.84 6.34
CA GLU A 214 -10.34 13.62 7.77
C GLU A 214 -9.26 12.57 8.04
N GLN A 215 -9.13 11.55 7.17
CA GLN A 215 -8.03 10.58 7.21
C GLN A 215 -6.68 11.29 7.13
N VAL A 216 -6.55 12.25 6.21
CA VAL A 216 -5.33 13.05 6.00
C VAL A 216 -5.04 13.95 7.20
N GLU A 217 -6.02 14.78 7.57
CA GLU A 217 -5.83 15.79 8.62
C GLU A 217 -5.45 15.16 9.97
N LYS A 218 -6.10 14.05 10.33
CA LYS A 218 -5.79 13.32 11.56
C LYS A 218 -4.43 12.66 11.49
N THR A 219 -4.04 12.07 10.36
CA THR A 219 -2.72 11.48 10.21
C THR A 219 -1.63 12.53 10.35
N ILE A 220 -1.71 13.62 9.58
CA ILE A 220 -0.72 14.70 9.59
C ILE A 220 -0.57 15.36 10.96
N SER A 221 -1.68 15.53 11.68
CA SER A 221 -1.67 16.20 12.99
C SER A 221 -1.14 15.35 14.14
N GLN A 222 -1.07 14.03 13.98
CA GLN A 222 -0.75 13.10 15.07
C GLN A 222 0.60 12.41 14.91
N VAL A 223 1.17 12.29 13.70
CA VAL A 223 2.51 11.71 13.53
C VAL A 223 3.58 12.62 14.13
N SER A 224 4.61 12.03 14.72
CA SER A 224 5.72 12.78 15.35
C SER A 224 6.78 13.22 14.34
N GLY A 225 6.89 12.54 13.20
CA GLY A 225 7.79 12.92 12.12
C GLY A 225 7.31 14.13 11.34
N LYS A 226 8.21 14.69 10.50
CA LYS A 226 7.84 15.76 9.56
C LYS A 226 6.81 15.21 8.57
N ALA A 227 5.62 15.79 8.53
CA ALA A 227 4.54 15.32 7.70
C ALA A 227 4.07 16.39 6.71
N GLU A 228 3.78 15.95 5.49
CA GLU A 228 3.29 16.78 4.40
C GLU A 228 2.04 16.15 3.78
N LYS A 229 1.03 16.96 3.47
CA LYS A 229 -0.16 16.52 2.72
C LYS A 229 -0.14 17.07 1.30
N PHE A 230 -0.64 16.28 0.37
CA PHE A 230 -0.81 16.65 -1.03
C PHE A 230 -2.19 16.23 -1.52
N ILE A 231 -3.11 17.18 -1.65
CA ILE A 231 -4.49 16.94 -2.09
C ILE A 231 -4.60 17.27 -3.58
N ILE A 232 -5.10 16.31 -4.37
CA ILE A 232 -5.20 16.45 -5.83
C ILE A 232 -6.68 16.71 -6.20
N PRO A 233 -7.01 17.90 -6.76
CA PRO A 233 -8.38 18.24 -7.13
C PRO A 233 -8.96 17.31 -8.20
N ASN A 234 -10.25 16.98 -8.06
CA ASN A 234 -11.00 16.12 -9.00
C ASN A 234 -10.42 14.72 -9.23
N VAL A 235 -9.66 14.18 -8.29
CA VAL A 235 -9.09 12.85 -8.31
C VAL A 235 -9.76 12.00 -7.23
N GLY A 236 -10.03 10.74 -7.53
CA GLY A 236 -10.65 9.76 -6.64
C GLY A 236 -9.64 8.96 -5.83
N HIS A 237 -9.99 7.70 -5.54
CA HIS A 237 -9.24 6.81 -4.63
C HIS A 237 -7.90 6.31 -5.18
N THR A 238 -7.62 6.44 -6.47
CA THR A 238 -6.41 5.87 -7.07
C THR A 238 -5.55 6.94 -7.77
N PRO A 239 -4.98 7.92 -7.04
CA PRO A 239 -4.24 9.05 -7.59
C PRO A 239 -3.15 8.66 -8.59
N HIS A 240 -2.33 7.63 -8.29
CA HIS A 240 -1.27 7.17 -9.21
C HIS A 240 -1.77 6.63 -10.57
N LYS A 241 -3.07 6.32 -10.69
CA LYS A 241 -3.71 5.91 -11.97
C LYS A 241 -4.47 7.05 -12.62
N GLU A 242 -5.10 7.92 -11.81
CA GLU A 242 -5.97 8.99 -12.28
C GLU A 242 -5.19 10.25 -12.65
N ALA A 243 -4.09 10.53 -11.92
CA ALA A 243 -3.22 11.67 -12.13
C ALA A 243 -1.72 11.28 -12.02
N PRO A 244 -1.25 10.28 -12.81
CA PRO A 244 0.07 9.66 -12.63
C PRO A 244 1.23 10.66 -12.68
N GLU A 245 1.20 11.63 -13.57
CA GLU A 245 2.29 12.60 -13.72
C GLU A 245 2.38 13.51 -12.49
N VAL A 246 1.24 13.95 -11.93
CA VAL A 246 1.19 14.80 -10.74
C VAL A 246 1.71 14.06 -9.51
N VAL A 247 1.33 12.78 -9.35
CA VAL A 247 1.81 11.94 -8.25
C VAL A 247 3.31 11.65 -8.40
N LEU A 248 3.79 11.37 -9.62
CA LEU A 248 5.21 11.18 -9.92
C LEU A 248 6.03 12.40 -9.54
N GLU A 249 5.67 13.59 -10.07
CA GLU A 249 6.38 14.84 -9.80
C GLU A 249 6.49 15.11 -8.29
N LYS A 250 5.36 15.00 -7.57
CA LYS A 250 5.35 15.22 -6.12
C LYS A 250 6.19 14.20 -5.35
N SER A 251 6.12 12.93 -5.73
CA SER A 251 6.88 11.86 -5.08
C SER A 251 8.39 11.99 -5.35
N ILE A 252 8.77 12.37 -6.57
CA ILE A 252 10.19 12.65 -6.92
C ILE A 252 10.71 13.81 -6.08
N GLU A 253 10.01 14.95 -6.08
CA GLU A 253 10.39 16.13 -5.29
C GLU A 253 10.58 15.75 -3.81
N TYR A 254 9.64 14.99 -3.24
CA TYR A 254 9.70 14.56 -1.86
C TYR A 254 10.93 13.69 -1.58
N ILE A 255 11.18 12.65 -2.40
CA ILE A 255 12.34 11.77 -2.26
C ILE A 255 13.66 12.52 -2.44
N GLU A 256 13.76 13.41 -3.42
CA GLU A 256 14.96 14.23 -3.63
C GLU A 256 15.28 15.13 -2.43
N ASN A 257 14.26 15.69 -1.78
CA ASN A 257 14.44 16.50 -0.59
C ASN A 257 14.93 15.67 0.62
N LEU A 258 14.40 14.45 0.80
CA LEU A 258 14.89 13.50 1.80
C LEU A 258 16.37 13.12 1.61
N MET A 259 16.86 13.13 0.38
CA MET A 259 18.24 12.73 0.06
C MET A 259 19.26 13.87 0.24
N LYS A 260 18.78 15.10 0.48
CA LYS A 260 19.63 16.29 0.75
C LYS A 260 19.83 16.53 2.25
N GLU A 261 18.95 15.97 3.09
CA GLU A 261 19.03 16.01 4.55
C GLU A 261 19.98 14.92 5.09
#